data_77521d1dea20e38eba6beec3a191778d
#
_entry.id   77521d1dea20e38eba6beec3a191778d
#
_cell.length_a   1.000
_cell.length_b   1.000
_cell.length_c   1.000
_cell.angle_alpha   90.00
_cell.angle_beta   90.00
_cell.angle_gamma   90.00
#
_symmetry.space_group_name_H-M   'P 1'
#
loop_
_entity.id
_entity.type
_entity.pdbx_description
1 polymer ?
#
loop_
_entity_poly.entity_id
_entity_poly.type
_entity_poly.pdbx_seq_one_letter_code
_entity_poly.pdbx_strand_id
1 'polypeptide(L)'
;FYSSELQYNYLVLMVISFIALLLLNKFNIKKFTPFLFIGLLLWYFTHGSGIHSTISGVLLAATIPHRKHEKDYSLLLKLEHILSPYVAFGIMPLFALANAGVVLKGVSFNTLLSPVPLGILCGLFFGKQIGVFLFSFISIKLKIAEMPSNSNWIKLYGVGILTGIGFTMSLFVGNLAFVDY
;
A
#
# COMPACT_ATOMS: atom_id res chain seq x y z
N PHE A 1 -3.74 -0.13 15.85
CA PHE A 1 -3.24 1.18 16.28
C PHE A 1 -3.96 2.35 15.60
N TYR A 2 -4.60 2.16 14.43
CA TYR A 2 -5.28 3.22 13.67
C TYR A 2 -6.76 2.90 13.40
N SER A 3 -7.33 1.92 14.09
CA SER A 3 -8.73 1.58 13.99
C SER A 3 -9.52 2.34 15.05
N SER A 4 -10.57 3.04 14.65
CA SER A 4 -11.65 3.47 15.52
C SER A 4 -12.34 2.24 16.14
N GLU A 5 -13.25 2.43 17.10
CA GLU A 5 -14.00 1.31 17.70
C GLU A 5 -14.62 0.42 16.61
N LEU A 6 -14.36 -0.89 16.71
CA LEU A 6 -14.85 -1.87 15.74
C LEU A 6 -16.37 -2.00 15.82
N GLN A 7 -17.04 -1.67 14.72
CA GLN A 7 -18.48 -1.85 14.60
C GLN A 7 -18.82 -3.19 13.93
N TYR A 8 -19.26 -4.16 14.73
CA TYR A 8 -19.51 -5.53 14.27
C TYR A 8 -20.50 -5.63 13.11
N ASN A 9 -21.54 -4.78 13.07
CA ASN A 9 -22.53 -4.79 11.99
C ASN A 9 -21.89 -4.48 10.62
N TYR A 10 -21.04 -3.46 10.57
CA TYR A 10 -20.31 -3.10 9.35
C TYR A 10 -19.28 -4.15 8.96
N LEU A 11 -18.65 -4.79 9.96
CA LEU A 11 -17.67 -5.85 9.72
C LEU A 11 -18.33 -7.08 9.06
N VAL A 12 -19.53 -7.47 9.51
CA VAL A 12 -20.29 -8.55 8.88
C VAL A 12 -20.66 -8.19 7.44
N LEU A 13 -21.15 -6.96 7.18
CA LEU A 13 -21.49 -6.51 5.83
C LEU A 13 -20.25 -6.43 4.91
N MET A 14 -19.09 -6.04 5.45
CA MET A 14 -17.81 -6.07 4.75
C MET A 14 -17.46 -7.49 4.29
N VAL A 15 -17.57 -8.48 5.20
CA VAL A 15 -17.31 -9.88 4.89
C VAL A 15 -18.29 -10.42 3.84
N ILE A 16 -19.57 -10.09 3.94
CA ILE A 16 -20.59 -10.48 2.95
C ILE A 16 -20.24 -9.90 1.57
N SER A 17 -19.87 -8.61 1.50
CA SER A 17 -19.47 -7.96 0.26
C SER A 17 -18.22 -8.60 -0.35
N PHE A 18 -17.25 -8.98 0.49
CA PHE A 18 -16.04 -9.68 0.04
C PHE A 18 -16.38 -11.08 -0.51
N ILE A 19 -17.24 -11.83 0.16
CA ILE A 19 -17.72 -13.14 -0.34
C ILE A 19 -18.44 -12.97 -1.69
N ALA A 20 -19.27 -11.94 -1.84
CA ALA A 20 -19.94 -11.64 -3.12
C ALA A 20 -18.92 -11.38 -4.24
N LEU A 21 -17.83 -10.66 -3.99
CA LEU A 21 -16.73 -10.47 -4.94
C LEU A 21 -16.02 -11.78 -5.30
N LEU A 22 -15.78 -12.66 -4.34
CA LEU A 22 -15.21 -13.98 -4.59
C LEU A 22 -16.13 -14.84 -5.46
N LEU A 23 -17.44 -14.76 -5.26
CA LEU A 23 -18.43 -15.44 -6.10
C LEU A 23 -18.40 -14.88 -7.54
N LEU A 24 -18.32 -13.57 -7.74
CA LEU A 24 -18.17 -12.96 -9.06
C LEU A 24 -16.91 -13.50 -9.78
N ASN A 25 -15.80 -13.63 -9.05
CA ASN A 25 -14.56 -14.23 -9.59
C ASN A 25 -14.79 -15.70 -9.99
N LYS A 26 -15.38 -16.50 -9.08
CA LYS A 26 -15.67 -17.92 -9.33
C LYS A 26 -16.55 -18.13 -10.56
N PHE A 27 -17.53 -17.25 -10.79
CA PHE A 27 -18.39 -17.28 -12.00
C PHE A 27 -17.72 -16.72 -13.25
N ASN A 28 -16.43 -16.35 -13.18
CA ASN A 28 -15.67 -15.81 -14.29
C ASN A 28 -16.33 -14.61 -15.00
N ILE A 29 -16.94 -13.72 -14.25
CA ILE A 29 -17.57 -12.52 -14.79
C ILE A 29 -16.47 -11.60 -15.35
N LYS A 30 -16.51 -11.36 -16.68
CA LYS A 30 -15.51 -10.56 -17.40
C LYS A 30 -15.82 -9.06 -17.42
N LYS A 31 -16.97 -8.63 -16.92
CA LYS A 31 -17.38 -7.22 -16.86
C LYS A 31 -16.89 -6.58 -15.58
N PHE A 32 -16.30 -5.39 -15.68
CA PHE A 32 -15.80 -4.64 -14.51
C PHE A 32 -16.92 -4.04 -13.64
N THR A 33 -18.02 -3.64 -14.26
CA THR A 33 -19.12 -2.93 -13.59
C THR A 33 -19.60 -3.57 -12.28
N PRO A 34 -19.88 -4.92 -12.21
CA PRO A 34 -20.31 -5.55 -10.97
C PRO A 34 -19.22 -5.53 -9.89
N PHE A 35 -17.93 -5.67 -10.26
CA PHE A 35 -16.81 -5.55 -9.32
C PHE A 35 -16.71 -4.15 -8.74
N LEU A 36 -16.91 -3.11 -9.57
CA LEU A 36 -16.89 -1.72 -9.14
C LEU A 36 -18.02 -1.44 -8.14
N PHE A 37 -19.25 -1.88 -8.45
CA PHE A 37 -20.41 -1.62 -7.60
C PHE A 37 -20.26 -2.30 -6.22
N ILE A 38 -19.93 -3.60 -6.20
CA ILE A 38 -19.72 -4.31 -4.93
C ILE A 38 -18.44 -3.83 -4.23
N GLY A 39 -17.42 -3.40 -4.98
CA GLY A 39 -16.22 -2.79 -4.44
C GLY A 39 -16.48 -1.47 -3.70
N LEU A 40 -17.39 -0.64 -4.21
CA LEU A 40 -17.84 0.58 -3.52
C LEU A 40 -18.60 0.26 -2.23
N LEU A 41 -19.46 -0.77 -2.24
CA LEU A 41 -20.12 -1.25 -1.02
C LEU A 41 -19.10 -1.80 -0.02
N LEU A 42 -18.14 -2.59 -0.48
CA LEU A 42 -17.04 -3.10 0.36
C LEU A 42 -16.26 -1.94 0.99
N TRP A 43 -15.93 -0.90 0.22
CA TRP A 43 -15.24 0.28 0.72
C TRP A 43 -16.06 1.00 1.79
N TYR A 44 -17.35 1.23 1.55
CA TYR A 44 -18.26 1.89 2.49
C TYR A 44 -18.35 1.11 3.82
N PHE A 45 -18.54 -0.21 3.76
CA PHE A 45 -18.62 -1.05 4.95
C PHE A 45 -17.27 -1.17 5.67
N THR A 46 -16.16 -1.22 4.94
CA THR A 46 -14.81 -1.20 5.54
C THR A 46 -14.58 0.11 6.29
N HIS A 47 -14.97 1.25 5.70
CA HIS A 47 -14.87 2.55 6.36
C HIS A 47 -15.70 2.61 7.65
N GLY A 48 -16.95 2.13 7.62
CA GLY A 48 -17.83 2.08 8.79
C GLY A 48 -17.42 1.06 9.85
N SER A 49 -16.63 0.03 9.51
CA SER A 49 -16.21 -1.00 10.45
C SER A 49 -15.10 -0.58 11.41
N GLY A 50 -14.48 0.58 11.18
CA GLY A 50 -13.29 1.04 11.92
C GLY A 50 -11.96 0.49 11.37
N ILE A 51 -12.00 -0.32 10.32
CA ILE A 51 -10.81 -0.79 9.61
C ILE A 51 -10.40 0.25 8.57
N HIS A 52 -9.09 0.36 8.31
CA HIS A 52 -8.58 1.34 7.36
C HIS A 52 -9.13 1.07 5.94
N SER A 53 -9.74 2.09 5.33
CA SER A 53 -10.48 1.98 4.05
C SER A 53 -9.61 1.49 2.88
N THR A 54 -8.30 1.67 2.94
CA THR A 54 -7.35 1.20 1.91
C THR A 54 -7.34 -0.32 1.74
N ILE A 55 -7.70 -1.08 2.79
CA ILE A 55 -7.78 -2.54 2.75
C ILE A 55 -8.84 -3.00 1.74
N SER A 56 -9.94 -2.27 1.59
CA SER A 56 -10.98 -2.59 0.63
C SER A 56 -10.47 -2.62 -0.82
N GLY A 57 -9.57 -1.71 -1.18
CA GLY A 57 -8.94 -1.69 -2.50
C GLY A 57 -8.08 -2.92 -2.77
N VAL A 58 -7.31 -3.35 -1.77
CA VAL A 58 -6.49 -4.57 -1.87
C VAL A 58 -7.36 -5.82 -2.00
N LEU A 59 -8.41 -5.91 -1.17
CA LEU A 59 -9.37 -7.01 -1.22
C LEU A 59 -10.10 -7.07 -2.57
N LEU A 60 -10.54 -5.91 -3.08
CA LEU A 60 -11.16 -5.81 -4.41
C LEU A 60 -10.19 -6.30 -5.49
N ALA A 61 -8.96 -5.79 -5.51
CA ALA A 61 -7.95 -6.18 -6.50
C ALA A 61 -7.65 -7.69 -6.48
N ALA A 62 -7.56 -8.29 -5.28
CA ALA A 62 -7.34 -9.72 -5.12
C ALA A 62 -8.51 -10.59 -5.65
N THR A 63 -9.72 -10.03 -5.73
CA THR A 63 -10.90 -10.74 -6.23
C THR A 63 -11.13 -10.59 -7.73
N ILE A 64 -10.47 -9.64 -8.41
CA ILE A 64 -10.61 -9.45 -9.86
C ILE A 64 -9.89 -10.59 -10.61
N PRO A 65 -10.55 -11.25 -11.58
CA PRO A 65 -9.94 -12.36 -12.31
C PRO A 65 -8.64 -11.96 -13.02
N HIS A 66 -7.56 -12.69 -12.71
CA HIS A 66 -6.27 -12.57 -13.38
C HIS A 66 -5.89 -13.92 -14.01
N ARG A 67 -5.90 -14.02 -15.34
CA ARG A 67 -5.48 -15.22 -16.06
C ARG A 67 -4.09 -15.03 -16.64
N LYS A 68 -3.14 -15.84 -16.19
CA LYS A 68 -1.71 -15.76 -16.52
C LYS A 68 -1.41 -16.04 -18.01
N HIS A 69 -2.32 -16.74 -18.72
CA HIS A 69 -2.11 -17.18 -20.11
C HIS A 69 -2.83 -16.33 -21.18
N GLU A 70 -3.73 -15.46 -20.80
CA GLU A 70 -4.45 -14.58 -21.72
C GLU A 70 -4.08 -13.12 -21.39
N LYS A 71 -2.90 -12.66 -21.87
CA LYS A 71 -2.44 -11.28 -21.65
C LYS A 71 -3.45 -10.22 -22.14
N ASP A 72 -4.18 -10.51 -23.19
CA ASP A 72 -5.15 -9.60 -23.80
C ASP A 72 -6.49 -9.50 -23.04
N TYR A 73 -6.78 -10.43 -22.12
CA TYR A 73 -8.08 -10.52 -21.43
C TYR A 73 -8.02 -10.42 -19.91
N SER A 74 -6.87 -10.11 -19.32
CA SER A 74 -6.79 -9.89 -17.89
C SER A 74 -7.45 -8.56 -17.52
N LEU A 75 -8.64 -8.63 -16.91
CA LEU A 75 -9.37 -7.46 -16.43
C LEU A 75 -8.55 -6.63 -15.45
N LEU A 76 -7.78 -7.30 -14.59
CA LEU A 76 -6.91 -6.66 -13.62
C LEU A 76 -5.81 -5.82 -14.28
N LEU A 77 -5.09 -6.39 -15.27
CA LEU A 77 -4.04 -5.67 -16.00
C LEU A 77 -4.59 -4.49 -16.81
N LYS A 78 -5.78 -4.65 -17.41
CA LYS A 78 -6.44 -3.55 -18.12
C LYS A 78 -6.78 -2.40 -17.20
N LEU A 79 -7.28 -2.70 -16.00
CA LEU A 79 -7.58 -1.70 -14.98
C LEU A 79 -6.31 -1.00 -14.48
N GLU A 80 -5.27 -1.76 -14.19
CA GLU A 80 -3.97 -1.23 -13.79
C GLU A 80 -3.46 -0.23 -14.84
N HIS A 81 -3.50 -0.60 -16.10
CA HIS A 81 -3.02 0.26 -17.19
C HIS A 81 -3.84 1.54 -17.35
N ILE A 82 -5.16 1.46 -17.17
CA ILE A 82 -6.06 2.62 -17.23
C ILE A 82 -5.86 3.52 -16.00
N LEU A 83 -5.77 2.95 -14.79
CA LEU A 83 -5.71 3.72 -13.55
C LEU A 83 -4.32 4.29 -13.26
N SER A 84 -3.25 3.62 -13.71
CA SER A 84 -1.87 4.02 -13.42
C SER A 84 -1.55 5.48 -13.73
N PRO A 85 -1.89 6.06 -14.89
CA PRO A 85 -1.60 7.46 -15.16
C PRO A 85 -2.42 8.42 -14.26
N TYR A 86 -3.67 8.12 -13.96
CA TYR A 86 -4.48 8.96 -13.06
C TYR A 86 -3.94 8.92 -11.63
N VAL A 87 -3.47 7.77 -11.19
CA VAL A 87 -2.83 7.63 -9.86
C VAL A 87 -1.51 8.39 -9.85
N ALA A 88 -0.64 8.18 -10.84
CA ALA A 88 0.71 8.76 -10.86
C ALA A 88 0.70 10.29 -11.03
N PHE A 89 -0.14 10.82 -11.91
CA PHE A 89 -0.14 12.25 -12.25
C PHE A 89 -1.26 13.06 -11.62
N GLY A 90 -2.28 12.43 -11.06
CA GLY A 90 -3.40 13.09 -10.38
C GLY A 90 -3.39 12.85 -8.87
N ILE A 91 -3.65 11.61 -8.46
CA ILE A 91 -3.89 11.28 -7.04
C ILE A 91 -2.62 11.46 -6.21
N MET A 92 -1.46 10.94 -6.68
CA MET A 92 -0.22 11.01 -5.93
C MET A 92 0.28 12.44 -5.70
N PRO A 93 0.29 13.35 -6.70
CA PRO A 93 0.64 14.75 -6.46
C PRO A 93 -0.33 15.46 -5.51
N LEU A 94 -1.64 15.25 -5.65
CA LEU A 94 -2.63 15.83 -4.73
C LEU A 94 -2.47 15.30 -3.30
N PHE A 95 -2.24 13.99 -3.15
CA PHE A 95 -1.95 13.37 -1.86
C PHE A 95 -0.66 13.93 -1.25
N ALA A 96 0.40 14.08 -2.05
CA ALA A 96 1.64 14.68 -1.62
C ALA A 96 1.43 16.13 -1.15
N LEU A 97 0.70 16.94 -1.92
CA LEU A 97 0.40 18.33 -1.57
C LEU A 97 -0.41 18.42 -0.27
N ALA A 98 -1.43 17.59 -0.11
CA ALA A 98 -2.29 17.57 1.08
C ALA A 98 -1.52 17.17 2.35
N ASN A 99 -0.52 16.27 2.23
CA ASN A 99 0.23 15.76 3.37
C ASN A 99 1.60 16.45 3.56
N ALA A 100 2.06 17.29 2.62
CA ALA A 100 3.35 17.98 2.71
C ALA A 100 3.30 19.25 3.58
N GLY A 101 2.16 19.61 4.14
CA GLY A 101 1.95 20.80 4.96
C GLY A 101 2.62 20.71 6.35
N VAL A 102 3.92 20.45 6.38
CA VAL A 102 4.70 20.42 7.63
C VAL A 102 5.10 21.85 8.01
N VAL A 103 4.69 22.30 9.19
CA VAL A 103 5.11 23.59 9.74
C VAL A 103 6.56 23.50 10.19
N LEU A 104 7.46 24.06 9.39
CA LEU A 104 8.90 24.10 9.70
C LEU A 104 9.27 25.18 10.74
N LYS A 105 8.32 26.02 11.17
CA LYS A 105 8.56 27.04 12.21
C LYS A 105 8.86 26.36 13.55
N GLY A 106 10.05 26.61 14.09
CA GLY A 106 10.47 26.08 15.39
C GLY A 106 11.23 24.74 15.34
N VAL A 107 11.46 24.18 14.16
CA VAL A 107 12.31 22.98 14.02
C VAL A 107 13.76 23.38 14.29
N SER A 108 14.26 23.04 15.48
CA SER A 108 15.68 23.18 15.85
C SER A 108 16.42 21.87 15.59
N PHE A 109 17.73 21.96 15.41
CA PHE A 109 18.57 20.77 15.27
C PHE A 109 18.43 19.82 16.46
N ASN A 110 18.23 20.37 17.64
CA ASN A 110 17.97 19.59 18.86
C ASN A 110 16.64 18.81 18.81
N THR A 111 15.62 19.31 18.12
CA THR A 111 14.35 18.61 17.92
C THR A 111 14.51 17.40 17.01
N LEU A 112 15.39 17.47 16.01
CA LEU A 112 15.71 16.34 15.12
C LEU A 112 16.44 15.20 15.86
N LEU A 113 17.19 15.52 16.91
CA LEU A 113 17.89 14.56 17.75
C LEU A 113 17.02 13.98 18.88
N SER A 114 15.77 14.43 19.01
CA SER A 114 14.86 13.83 19.97
C SER A 114 14.52 12.36 19.60
N PRO A 115 14.16 11.50 20.57
CA PRO A 115 14.05 10.05 20.37
C PRO A 115 13.13 9.64 19.21
N VAL A 116 12.01 10.35 19.01
CA VAL A 116 11.02 10.00 17.99
C VAL A 116 11.51 10.29 16.57
N PRO A 117 11.91 11.54 16.20
CA PRO A 117 12.48 11.83 14.89
C PRO A 117 13.72 11.01 14.58
N LEU A 118 14.61 10.83 15.56
CA LEU A 118 15.82 10.03 15.41
C LEU A 118 15.47 8.56 15.12
N GLY A 119 14.50 8.00 15.84
CA GLY A 119 14.02 6.64 15.60
C GLY A 119 13.42 6.46 14.22
N ILE A 120 12.61 7.41 13.75
CA ILE A 120 12.04 7.39 12.39
C ILE A 120 13.15 7.47 11.34
N LEU A 121 14.11 8.37 11.51
CA LEU A 121 15.22 8.56 10.59
C LEU A 121 16.10 7.30 10.48
N CYS A 122 16.47 6.73 11.63
CA CYS A 122 17.22 5.48 11.68
C CYS A 122 16.42 4.30 11.10
N GLY A 123 15.15 4.21 11.38
CA GLY A 123 14.27 3.17 10.85
C GLY A 123 14.11 3.23 9.33
N LEU A 124 13.95 4.42 8.78
CA LEU A 124 13.85 4.63 7.33
C LEU A 124 15.20 4.42 6.64
N PHE A 125 16.28 5.00 7.19
CA PHE A 125 17.59 4.95 6.56
C PHE A 125 18.25 3.57 6.71
N PHE A 126 18.38 3.07 7.94
CA PHE A 126 19.05 1.80 8.17
C PHE A 126 18.11 0.60 8.15
N GLY A 127 16.96 0.70 8.82
CA GLY A 127 16.04 -0.41 9.00
C GLY A 127 15.50 -0.96 7.68
N LYS A 128 15.02 -0.09 6.79
CA LYS A 128 14.51 -0.50 5.47
C LYS A 128 15.61 -1.04 4.57
N GLN A 129 16.76 -0.38 4.50
CA GLN A 129 17.87 -0.83 3.65
C GLN A 129 18.36 -2.21 4.07
N ILE A 130 18.62 -2.38 5.36
CA ILE A 130 19.09 -3.66 5.92
C ILE A 130 18.02 -4.73 5.74
N GLY A 131 16.75 -4.42 6.06
CA GLY A 131 15.64 -5.35 5.93
C GLY A 131 15.47 -5.85 4.50
N VAL A 132 15.31 -4.94 3.54
CA VAL A 132 15.12 -5.31 2.13
C VAL A 132 16.32 -6.09 1.58
N PHE A 133 17.54 -5.60 1.83
CA PHE A 133 18.74 -6.29 1.33
C PHE A 133 18.95 -7.66 1.99
N LEU A 134 18.82 -7.75 3.31
CA LEU A 134 19.04 -8.99 4.06
C LEU A 134 18.03 -10.08 3.66
N PHE A 135 16.73 -9.75 3.64
CA PHE A 135 15.71 -10.73 3.26
C PHE A 135 15.82 -11.14 1.79
N SER A 136 16.13 -10.21 0.89
CA SER A 136 16.41 -10.54 -0.51
C SER A 136 17.63 -11.43 -0.65
N PHE A 137 18.72 -11.14 0.08
CA PHE A 137 19.93 -11.92 0.08
C PHE A 137 19.68 -13.35 0.57
N ILE A 138 18.98 -13.49 1.70
CA ILE A 138 18.62 -14.79 2.26
C ILE A 138 17.74 -15.58 1.28
N SER A 139 16.73 -14.96 0.70
CA SER A 139 15.81 -15.62 -0.24
C SER A 139 16.54 -16.15 -1.48
N ILE A 140 17.46 -15.37 -2.03
CA ILE A 140 18.28 -15.80 -3.18
C ILE A 140 19.27 -16.90 -2.79
N LYS A 141 19.93 -16.78 -1.64
CA LYS A 141 20.87 -17.81 -1.14
C LYS A 141 20.19 -19.14 -0.85
N LEU A 142 18.97 -19.10 -0.31
CA LEU A 142 18.15 -20.30 -0.05
C LEU A 142 17.48 -20.84 -1.32
N LYS A 143 17.71 -20.22 -2.48
CA LYS A 143 17.08 -20.59 -3.77
C LYS A 143 15.53 -20.54 -3.74
N ILE A 144 14.96 -19.74 -2.83
CA ILE A 144 13.51 -19.47 -2.78
C ILE A 144 13.13 -18.48 -3.89
N ALA A 145 14.04 -17.55 -4.20
CA ALA A 145 13.88 -16.56 -5.27
C ALA A 145 15.13 -16.53 -6.15
N GLU A 146 14.96 -16.11 -7.39
CA GLU A 146 16.06 -15.90 -8.34
C GLU A 146 16.46 -14.42 -8.37
N MET A 147 17.75 -14.17 -8.66
CA MET A 147 18.22 -12.81 -8.90
C MET A 147 17.52 -12.24 -10.12
N PRO A 148 16.97 -11.02 -10.07
CA PRO A 148 16.35 -10.39 -11.24
C PRO A 148 17.30 -10.33 -12.42
N SER A 149 16.80 -10.55 -13.63
CA SER A 149 17.59 -10.52 -14.86
C SER A 149 18.33 -9.18 -15.00
N ASN A 150 19.59 -9.24 -15.43
CA ASN A 150 20.47 -8.07 -15.54
C ASN A 150 20.76 -7.33 -14.23
N SER A 151 20.57 -7.96 -13.06
CA SER A 151 20.90 -7.41 -11.74
C SER A 151 22.16 -8.06 -11.14
N ASN A 152 22.76 -7.32 -10.23
CA ASN A 152 23.86 -7.82 -9.37
C ASN A 152 23.61 -7.33 -7.93
N TRP A 153 24.44 -7.78 -7.00
CA TRP A 153 24.30 -7.43 -5.58
C TRP A 153 24.35 -5.93 -5.31
N ILE A 154 25.15 -5.18 -6.09
CA ILE A 154 25.26 -3.72 -5.97
C ILE A 154 23.96 -3.04 -6.39
N LYS A 155 23.37 -3.47 -7.51
CA LYS A 155 22.08 -2.96 -7.96
C LYS A 155 20.97 -3.29 -6.99
N LEU A 156 20.97 -4.50 -6.44
CA LEU A 156 19.99 -4.92 -5.43
C LEU A 156 20.10 -4.07 -4.15
N TYR A 157 21.33 -3.79 -3.70
CA TYR A 157 21.56 -2.88 -2.58
C TYR A 157 21.11 -1.44 -2.90
N GLY A 158 21.36 -0.96 -4.12
CA GLY A 158 20.88 0.34 -4.59
C GLY A 158 19.35 0.46 -4.53
N VAL A 159 18.61 -0.60 -4.89
CA VAL A 159 17.15 -0.65 -4.69
C VAL A 159 16.82 -0.58 -3.20
N GLY A 160 17.55 -1.29 -2.34
CA GLY A 160 17.41 -1.19 -0.89
C GLY A 160 17.54 0.24 -0.36
N ILE A 161 18.51 1.01 -0.86
CA ILE A 161 18.68 2.44 -0.51
C ILE A 161 17.45 3.25 -0.92
N LEU A 162 16.95 3.05 -2.14
CA LEU A 162 15.77 3.77 -2.64
C LEU A 162 14.51 3.49 -1.79
N THR A 163 14.37 2.30 -1.22
CA THR A 163 13.24 1.99 -0.33
C THR A 163 13.27 2.79 0.98
N GLY A 164 14.41 3.36 1.36
CA GLY A 164 14.55 4.26 2.50
C GLY A 164 13.84 5.60 2.31
N ILE A 165 13.50 5.97 1.07
CA ILE A 165 12.76 7.21 0.78
C ILE A 165 11.30 7.00 1.19
N GLY A 166 10.93 7.46 2.38
CA GLY A 166 9.57 7.29 2.91
C GLY A 166 8.55 8.30 2.37
N PHE A 167 9.02 9.48 2.00
CA PHE A 167 8.28 10.66 1.51
C PHE A 167 6.81 10.75 1.97
N THR A 168 5.85 10.60 1.07
CA THR A 168 4.43 10.79 1.36
C THR A 168 3.87 9.83 2.42
N MET A 169 4.26 8.55 2.38
CA MET A 169 3.76 7.55 3.33
C MET A 169 4.33 7.73 4.74
N SER A 170 5.59 8.13 4.87
CA SER A 170 6.15 8.40 6.19
C SER A 170 5.57 9.66 6.82
N LEU A 171 5.27 10.71 6.04
CA LEU A 171 4.56 11.89 6.52
C LEU A 171 3.13 11.56 6.93
N PHE A 172 2.40 10.81 6.12
CA PHE A 172 1.04 10.40 6.42
C PHE A 172 0.95 9.53 7.69
N VAL A 173 1.80 8.51 7.79
CA VAL A 173 1.86 7.65 8.99
C VAL A 173 2.34 8.43 10.20
N GLY A 174 3.30 9.36 10.03
CA GLY A 174 3.76 10.23 11.10
C GLY A 174 2.64 11.10 11.67
N ASN A 175 1.87 11.75 10.79
CA ASN A 175 0.72 12.57 11.21
C ASN A 175 -0.38 11.77 11.92
N LEU A 176 -0.57 10.50 11.55
CA LEU A 176 -1.54 9.62 12.22
C LEU A 176 -1.02 9.07 13.56
N ALA A 177 0.28 8.79 13.65
CA ALA A 177 0.87 8.15 14.81
C ALA A 177 1.16 9.13 15.95
N PHE A 178 1.41 10.39 15.62
CA PHE A 178 1.88 11.42 16.56
C PHE A 178 0.98 12.66 16.51
N VAL A 179 -0.33 12.45 16.71
CA VAL A 179 -1.35 13.52 16.71
C VAL A 179 -1.12 14.54 17.86
N ASP A 180 -0.45 14.12 18.92
CA ASP A 180 -0.23 14.92 20.16
C ASP A 180 1.20 15.46 20.29
N TYR A 181 2.01 15.43 19.23
CA TYR A 181 3.40 15.93 19.23
C TYR A 181 3.60 17.10 18.27
#